data_e0b7236d23f6cb1082d5aaec213728b0
#
_entry.id   e0b7236d23f6cb1082d5aaec213728b0
#
_cell.length_a   1.000
_cell.length_b   1.000
_cell.length_c   1.000
_cell.angle_alpha   90.00
_cell.angle_beta   90.00
_cell.angle_gamma   90.00
#
_symmetry.space_group_name_H-M   'P 1'
#
loop_
_entity.id
_entity.type
_entity.pdbx_description
1 polymer ?
#
loop_
_entity_poly.entity_id
_entity_poly.type
_entity_poly.pdbx_seq_one_letter_code
_entity_poly.pdbx_strand_id
1 'polypeptide(L)'
;KEFKEAGRPVLVGTTSVEVSELLGKMLKMRGIRHNVLNAKFHDREAEIILSAGMPGNVTISTNMAGRGTDIVLGGRPLEGSDDAGKKQWKLKNNLVIEAGGLHIIGTERNESRRVDNQLRGRAGRQGDVGSTRFYLSLEDSLMKIFASEKTASMMKKLGMKEGEALEHSWLNKTIANAQKKVEGMHFDARKHLLEYDDVANDQRKVVYGLRDELMGKEDLKDRFELIRYEVISNLFEQHISPLVLEEDWDVEGLQLILLESYGTDIPLKGMVDKGMDVDKILKMIQSGFVSSHEAKERNLGSETMRTFEKAVMLRALDHHWKEHLAVMDQLRQSVNLRGYGQKNPVQEYKRESFEMFTELLDTINIEI
;
A
#
# COMPACT_ATOMS: atom_id res chain seq x y z
N LYS A 1 -19.24 -24.98 -27.92
CA LYS A 1 -20.01 -26.22 -28.11
C LYS A 1 -19.15 -27.25 -28.82
N GLU A 2 -18.55 -26.92 -29.96
CA GLU A 2 -17.64 -27.77 -30.77
C GLU A 2 -16.54 -28.42 -29.93
N PHE A 3 -15.79 -27.64 -29.16
CA PHE A 3 -14.71 -28.18 -28.31
C PHE A 3 -15.22 -29.15 -27.24
N LYS A 4 -16.40 -28.89 -26.68
CA LYS A 4 -17.00 -29.77 -25.70
C LYS A 4 -17.41 -31.13 -26.32
N GLU A 5 -17.99 -31.08 -27.53
CA GLU A 5 -18.39 -32.26 -28.29
C GLU A 5 -17.18 -33.07 -28.75
N ALA A 6 -16.05 -32.42 -29.06
CA ALA A 6 -14.76 -33.02 -29.34
C ALA A 6 -14.04 -33.58 -28.08
N GLY A 7 -14.65 -33.54 -26.90
CA GLY A 7 -14.02 -34.00 -25.66
C GLY A 7 -12.95 -33.07 -25.10
N ARG A 8 -12.76 -31.85 -25.65
CA ARG A 8 -11.74 -30.93 -25.27
C ARG A 8 -12.19 -30.08 -24.07
N PRO A 9 -11.41 -29.97 -22.96
CA PRO A 9 -11.75 -29.10 -21.85
C PRO A 9 -11.59 -27.63 -22.26
N VAL A 10 -12.50 -26.76 -21.76
CA VAL A 10 -12.54 -25.34 -22.05
C VAL A 10 -12.53 -24.52 -20.77
N LEU A 11 -11.59 -23.60 -20.64
CA LEU A 11 -11.54 -22.60 -19.58
C LEU A 11 -11.90 -21.23 -20.16
N VAL A 12 -12.94 -20.60 -19.63
CA VAL A 12 -13.37 -19.27 -20.06
C VAL A 12 -12.95 -18.26 -18.99
N GLY A 13 -12.01 -17.38 -19.32
CA GLY A 13 -11.56 -16.30 -18.46
C GLY A 13 -12.42 -15.05 -18.63
N THR A 14 -12.92 -14.51 -17.52
CA THR A 14 -13.69 -13.25 -17.46
C THR A 14 -12.97 -12.26 -16.55
N THR A 15 -13.20 -10.97 -16.76
CA THR A 15 -12.58 -9.90 -15.98
C THR A 15 -13.32 -9.57 -14.70
N SER A 16 -14.63 -9.85 -14.64
CA SER A 16 -15.45 -9.60 -13.46
C SER A 16 -16.34 -10.75 -13.06
N VAL A 17 -16.84 -10.70 -11.82
CA VAL A 17 -17.77 -11.69 -11.27
C VAL A 17 -19.11 -11.63 -12.01
N GLU A 18 -19.61 -10.43 -12.29
CA GLU A 18 -20.87 -10.18 -12.99
C GLU A 18 -20.87 -10.81 -14.39
N VAL A 19 -19.78 -10.60 -15.15
CA VAL A 19 -19.61 -11.20 -16.47
C VAL A 19 -19.57 -12.71 -16.38
N SER A 20 -18.92 -13.28 -15.35
CA SER A 20 -18.89 -14.72 -15.15
C SER A 20 -20.27 -15.32 -14.88
N GLU A 21 -21.10 -14.64 -14.08
CA GLU A 21 -22.46 -15.05 -13.77
C GLU A 21 -23.40 -14.91 -14.99
N LEU A 22 -23.27 -13.78 -15.73
CA LEU A 22 -24.05 -13.56 -16.96
C LEU A 22 -23.76 -14.64 -17.99
N LEU A 23 -22.49 -14.93 -18.23
CA LEU A 23 -22.07 -15.96 -19.16
C LEU A 23 -22.55 -17.35 -18.71
N GLY A 24 -22.51 -17.65 -17.40
CA GLY A 24 -23.05 -18.86 -16.82
C GLY A 24 -24.54 -18.99 -17.11
N LYS A 25 -25.35 -17.94 -16.91
CA LYS A 25 -26.78 -17.93 -17.26
C LYS A 25 -27.00 -18.21 -18.74
N MET A 26 -26.21 -17.55 -19.62
CA MET A 26 -26.33 -17.75 -21.08
C MET A 26 -25.98 -19.18 -21.50
N LEU A 27 -24.94 -19.80 -20.92
CA LEU A 27 -24.56 -21.20 -21.20
C LEU A 27 -25.63 -22.17 -20.69
N LYS A 28 -26.22 -21.91 -19.54
CA LYS A 28 -27.33 -22.70 -18.99
C LYS A 28 -28.55 -22.67 -19.90
N MET A 29 -28.94 -21.48 -20.40
CA MET A 29 -30.06 -21.35 -21.37
C MET A 29 -29.81 -22.16 -22.67
N ARG A 30 -28.55 -22.31 -23.07
CA ARG A 30 -28.14 -23.09 -24.25
C ARG A 30 -27.90 -24.59 -23.96
N GLY A 31 -28.21 -25.06 -22.76
CA GLY A 31 -28.05 -26.46 -22.36
C GLY A 31 -26.58 -26.90 -22.21
N ILE A 32 -25.63 -25.98 -22.07
CA ILE A 32 -24.21 -26.29 -21.91
C ILE A 32 -23.90 -26.44 -20.41
N ARG A 33 -23.61 -27.66 -19.97
CA ARG A 33 -23.14 -27.91 -18.59
C ARG A 33 -21.80 -27.25 -18.40
N HIS A 34 -21.63 -26.49 -17.31
CA HIS A 34 -20.43 -25.73 -16.98
C HIS A 34 -20.33 -25.55 -15.47
N ASN A 35 -19.13 -25.25 -15.00
CA ASN A 35 -18.83 -24.83 -13.64
C ASN A 35 -18.47 -23.34 -13.66
N VAL A 36 -18.81 -22.61 -12.59
CA VAL A 36 -18.43 -21.20 -12.41
C VAL A 36 -17.53 -21.09 -11.19
N LEU A 37 -16.37 -20.48 -11.40
CA LEU A 37 -15.34 -20.25 -10.40
C LEU A 37 -15.10 -18.74 -10.26
N ASN A 38 -15.61 -18.18 -9.19
CA ASN A 38 -15.42 -16.76 -8.85
C ASN A 38 -15.32 -16.59 -7.33
N ALA A 39 -15.08 -15.36 -6.87
CA ALA A 39 -14.87 -15.05 -5.47
C ALA A 39 -16.02 -15.43 -4.52
N LYS A 40 -17.21 -15.72 -5.04
CA LYS A 40 -18.37 -16.15 -4.23
C LYS A 40 -18.33 -17.64 -3.87
N PHE A 41 -17.51 -18.45 -4.53
CA PHE A 41 -17.50 -19.93 -4.40
C PHE A 41 -16.13 -20.45 -3.95
N HIS A 42 -15.50 -19.77 -3.00
CA HIS A 42 -14.18 -20.14 -2.47
C HIS A 42 -14.12 -21.59 -1.93
N ASP A 43 -15.16 -22.01 -1.22
CA ASP A 43 -15.20 -23.35 -0.58
C ASP A 43 -15.13 -24.51 -1.60
N ARG A 44 -15.56 -24.26 -2.86
CA ARG A 44 -15.57 -25.25 -3.93
C ARG A 44 -14.49 -25.05 -4.99
N GLU A 45 -13.61 -24.07 -4.77
CA GLU A 45 -12.58 -23.69 -5.73
C GLU A 45 -11.68 -24.87 -6.10
N ALA A 46 -11.17 -25.57 -5.11
CA ALA A 46 -10.28 -26.71 -5.31
C ALA A 46 -10.96 -27.83 -6.11
N GLU A 47 -12.22 -28.17 -5.78
CA GLU A 47 -13.01 -29.20 -6.46
C GLU A 47 -13.26 -28.88 -7.94
N ILE A 48 -13.61 -27.60 -8.22
CA ILE A 48 -13.87 -27.13 -9.58
C ILE A 48 -12.61 -27.19 -10.42
N ILE A 49 -11.46 -26.75 -9.87
CA ILE A 49 -10.18 -26.76 -10.58
C ILE A 49 -9.69 -28.19 -10.86
N LEU A 50 -9.85 -29.10 -9.89
CA LEU A 50 -9.50 -30.50 -10.06
C LEU A 50 -10.26 -31.14 -11.24
N SER A 51 -11.49 -30.73 -11.48
CA SER A 51 -12.33 -31.21 -12.56
C SER A 51 -12.19 -30.44 -13.87
N ALA A 52 -11.57 -29.25 -13.86
CA ALA A 52 -11.51 -28.37 -15.03
C ALA A 52 -10.78 -28.97 -16.24
N GLY A 53 -9.81 -29.84 -16.01
CA GLY A 53 -9.07 -30.57 -17.05
C GLY A 53 -9.75 -31.85 -17.59
N MET A 54 -10.91 -32.20 -17.09
CA MET A 54 -11.62 -33.41 -17.54
C MET A 54 -12.15 -33.25 -18.97
N PRO A 55 -12.26 -34.35 -19.75
CA PRO A 55 -12.77 -34.34 -21.13
C PRO A 55 -14.13 -33.64 -21.21
N GLY A 56 -14.24 -32.63 -22.12
CA GLY A 56 -15.49 -31.92 -22.41
C GLY A 56 -16.00 -31.01 -21.30
N ASN A 57 -15.25 -30.80 -20.22
CA ASN A 57 -15.64 -29.84 -19.17
C ASN A 57 -15.51 -28.39 -19.64
N VAL A 58 -16.46 -27.57 -19.21
CA VAL A 58 -16.46 -26.14 -19.42
C VAL A 58 -16.41 -25.45 -18.05
N THR A 59 -15.39 -24.64 -17.82
CA THR A 59 -15.23 -23.90 -16.58
C THR A 59 -15.15 -22.41 -16.90
N ILE A 60 -15.97 -21.58 -16.25
CA ILE A 60 -15.90 -20.13 -16.31
C ILE A 60 -15.12 -19.69 -15.07
N SER A 61 -14.07 -18.91 -15.25
CA SER A 61 -13.23 -18.44 -14.14
C SER A 61 -12.99 -16.93 -14.25
N THR A 62 -13.08 -16.21 -13.14
CA THR A 62 -12.50 -14.86 -13.07
C THR A 62 -10.98 -14.96 -13.04
N ASN A 63 -10.29 -13.93 -13.53
CA ASN A 63 -8.82 -13.95 -13.74
C ASN A 63 -8.01 -14.38 -12.52
N MET A 64 -8.49 -14.07 -11.32
CA MET A 64 -7.77 -14.33 -10.06
C MET A 64 -8.13 -15.68 -9.42
N ALA A 65 -9.28 -16.27 -9.78
CA ALA A 65 -9.73 -17.52 -9.20
C ALA A 65 -8.87 -18.72 -9.68
N GLY A 66 -8.54 -19.61 -8.79
CA GLY A 66 -7.67 -20.76 -9.05
C GLY A 66 -6.19 -20.42 -9.23
N ARG A 67 -5.74 -19.26 -8.80
CA ARG A 67 -4.31 -18.88 -8.87
C ARG A 67 -3.47 -19.79 -7.98
N GLY A 68 -2.35 -20.30 -8.54
CA GLY A 68 -1.45 -21.20 -7.81
C GLY A 68 -1.80 -22.68 -7.93
N THR A 69 -2.98 -23.03 -8.48
CA THR A 69 -3.40 -24.41 -8.68
C THR A 69 -3.28 -24.82 -10.15
N ASP A 70 -2.71 -25.99 -10.39
CA ASP A 70 -2.56 -26.54 -11.74
C ASP A 70 -3.82 -27.26 -12.21
N ILE A 71 -4.18 -27.03 -13.48
CA ILE A 71 -5.23 -27.77 -14.16
C ILE A 71 -4.58 -28.98 -14.84
N VAL A 72 -4.79 -30.15 -14.26
CA VAL A 72 -4.23 -31.42 -14.77
C VAL A 72 -5.15 -31.96 -15.88
N LEU A 73 -4.58 -32.21 -17.07
CA LEU A 73 -5.32 -32.76 -18.19
C LEU A 73 -5.84 -34.21 -17.85
N GLY A 74 -7.11 -34.45 -18.11
CA GLY A 74 -7.78 -35.67 -17.68
C GLY A 74 -8.34 -35.65 -16.26
N GLY A 75 -8.14 -34.54 -15.52
CA GLY A 75 -8.44 -34.35 -14.09
C GLY A 75 -7.33 -34.88 -13.20
N ARG A 76 -7.36 -34.54 -11.91
CA ARG A 76 -6.34 -34.99 -10.95
C ARG A 76 -6.66 -36.43 -10.52
N PRO A 77 -5.70 -37.38 -10.57
CA PRO A 77 -5.93 -38.72 -10.02
C PRO A 77 -6.17 -38.61 -8.50
N LEU A 78 -7.10 -39.41 -7.97
CA LEU A 78 -7.33 -39.46 -6.54
C LEU A 78 -6.07 -40.00 -5.83
N GLU A 79 -5.66 -39.39 -4.75
CA GLU A 79 -4.56 -39.89 -3.92
C GLU A 79 -4.91 -41.27 -3.37
N GLY A 80 -4.02 -42.22 -3.54
CA GLY A 80 -4.28 -43.62 -3.14
C GLY A 80 -5.02 -44.48 -4.18
N SER A 81 -5.23 -43.94 -5.42
CA SER A 81 -5.87 -44.75 -6.49
C SER A 81 -5.07 -46.03 -6.76
N ASP A 82 -5.79 -47.13 -6.89
CA ASP A 82 -5.27 -48.42 -7.35
C ASP A 82 -4.78 -48.37 -8.82
N ASP A 83 -4.17 -49.44 -9.29
CA ASP A 83 -3.65 -49.49 -10.67
C ASP A 83 -4.77 -49.34 -11.71
N ALA A 84 -6.01 -49.71 -11.40
CA ALA A 84 -7.15 -49.51 -12.27
C ALA A 84 -7.53 -48.05 -12.40
N GLY A 85 -7.52 -47.28 -11.28
CA GLY A 85 -7.75 -45.84 -11.26
C GLY A 85 -6.70 -45.06 -12.04
N LYS A 86 -5.41 -45.43 -11.89
CA LYS A 86 -4.32 -44.82 -12.66
C LYS A 86 -4.46 -45.08 -14.18
N LYS A 87 -4.84 -46.32 -14.59
CA LYS A 87 -5.11 -46.63 -15.99
C LYS A 87 -6.27 -45.81 -16.56
N GLN A 88 -7.36 -45.68 -15.81
CA GLN A 88 -8.51 -44.88 -16.20
C GLN A 88 -8.15 -43.38 -16.35
N TRP A 89 -7.38 -42.84 -15.42
CA TRP A 89 -6.89 -41.46 -15.53
C TRP A 89 -6.03 -41.31 -16.79
N LYS A 90 -5.10 -42.19 -17.05
CA LYS A 90 -4.24 -42.16 -18.23
C LYS A 90 -5.01 -42.19 -19.55
N LEU A 91 -6.09 -42.94 -19.61
CA LEU A 91 -7.02 -42.96 -20.77
C LEU A 91 -7.66 -41.58 -20.96
N LYS A 92 -8.19 -40.96 -19.89
CA LYS A 92 -8.80 -39.63 -19.95
C LYS A 92 -7.77 -38.56 -20.33
N ASN A 93 -6.55 -38.65 -19.80
CA ASN A 93 -5.46 -37.75 -20.12
C ASN A 93 -5.09 -37.82 -21.62
N ASN A 94 -4.91 -39.04 -22.16
CA ASN A 94 -4.60 -39.22 -23.57
C ASN A 94 -5.73 -38.69 -24.47
N LEU A 95 -6.98 -38.93 -24.15
CA LEU A 95 -8.12 -38.36 -24.89
C LEU A 95 -8.10 -36.85 -24.94
N VAL A 96 -7.76 -36.18 -23.82
CA VAL A 96 -7.66 -34.71 -23.79
C VAL A 96 -6.44 -34.21 -24.60
N ILE A 97 -5.32 -34.91 -24.53
CA ILE A 97 -4.12 -34.60 -25.32
C ILE A 97 -4.40 -34.73 -26.83
N GLU A 98 -5.02 -35.82 -27.25
CA GLU A 98 -5.41 -36.06 -28.66
C GLU A 98 -6.42 -35.02 -29.15
N ALA A 99 -7.33 -34.56 -28.29
CA ALA A 99 -8.29 -33.49 -28.59
C ALA A 99 -7.61 -32.09 -28.67
N GLY A 100 -6.30 -31.96 -28.37
CA GLY A 100 -5.51 -30.71 -28.42
C GLY A 100 -5.38 -29.99 -27.08
N GLY A 101 -5.57 -30.67 -25.96
CA GLY A 101 -5.37 -30.16 -24.60
C GLY A 101 -6.37 -29.09 -24.17
N LEU A 102 -6.02 -28.33 -23.13
CA LEU A 102 -6.88 -27.27 -22.59
C LEU A 102 -7.03 -26.11 -23.60
N HIS A 103 -8.29 -25.74 -23.88
CA HIS A 103 -8.60 -24.54 -24.65
C HIS A 103 -9.01 -23.39 -23.75
N ILE A 104 -8.33 -22.24 -23.87
CA ILE A 104 -8.64 -21.05 -23.09
C ILE A 104 -9.33 -20.01 -23.97
N ILE A 105 -10.44 -19.49 -23.47
CA ILE A 105 -11.19 -18.40 -24.08
C ILE A 105 -11.09 -17.19 -23.13
N GLY A 106 -10.52 -16.09 -23.58
CA GLY A 106 -10.65 -14.79 -22.91
C GLY A 106 -11.84 -14.03 -23.51
N THR A 107 -12.76 -13.58 -22.66
CA THR A 107 -13.95 -12.81 -23.11
C THR A 107 -13.62 -11.37 -23.46
N GLU A 108 -12.50 -10.87 -22.96
CA GLU A 108 -11.95 -9.54 -23.22
C GLU A 108 -10.45 -9.53 -22.87
N ARG A 109 -9.77 -8.42 -23.14
CA ARG A 109 -8.37 -8.24 -22.73
C ARG A 109 -8.32 -7.47 -21.42
N ASN A 110 -7.39 -7.86 -20.56
CA ASN A 110 -7.11 -7.12 -19.35
C ASN A 110 -6.27 -5.86 -19.64
N GLU A 111 -6.29 -4.91 -18.74
CA GLU A 111 -5.45 -3.71 -18.81
C GLU A 111 -3.96 -4.04 -18.79
N SER A 112 -3.57 -5.14 -18.13
CA SER A 112 -2.19 -5.62 -18.08
C SER A 112 -1.99 -6.90 -18.90
N ARG A 113 -0.96 -6.89 -19.78
CA ARG A 113 -0.54 -8.07 -20.53
C ARG A 113 -0.11 -9.22 -19.64
N ARG A 114 0.39 -8.92 -18.44
CA ARG A 114 0.79 -9.94 -17.47
C ARG A 114 -0.40 -10.79 -17.04
N VAL A 115 -1.55 -10.18 -16.83
CA VAL A 115 -2.78 -10.90 -16.44
C VAL A 115 -3.28 -11.78 -17.59
N ASP A 116 -3.27 -11.27 -18.83
CA ASP A 116 -3.59 -12.07 -20.01
C ASP A 116 -2.66 -13.28 -20.16
N ASN A 117 -1.35 -13.07 -19.94
CA ASN A 117 -0.36 -14.13 -20.01
C ASN A 117 -0.53 -15.16 -18.86
N GLN A 118 -0.97 -14.75 -17.67
CA GLN A 118 -1.31 -15.66 -16.60
C GLN A 118 -2.50 -16.55 -16.97
N LEU A 119 -3.50 -15.99 -17.64
CA LEU A 119 -4.61 -16.77 -18.16
C LEU A 119 -4.15 -17.75 -19.25
N ARG A 120 -3.38 -17.27 -20.24
CA ARG A 120 -2.80 -18.11 -21.30
C ARG A 120 -1.92 -19.22 -20.73
N GLY A 121 -1.14 -18.91 -19.71
CA GLY A 121 -0.23 -19.87 -19.06
C GLY A 121 -0.93 -20.94 -18.22
N ARG A 122 -2.25 -20.97 -18.18
CA ARG A 122 -3.00 -22.10 -17.63
C ARG A 122 -3.10 -23.26 -18.62
N ALA A 123 -2.97 -23.00 -19.93
CA ALA A 123 -2.73 -24.03 -20.93
C ALA A 123 -1.21 -24.20 -21.16
N GLY A 124 -0.79 -25.36 -21.59
CA GLY A 124 0.60 -25.64 -21.95
C GLY A 124 1.55 -25.75 -20.77
N ARG A 125 1.07 -25.98 -19.55
CA ARG A 125 1.93 -26.22 -18.39
C ARG A 125 2.72 -27.50 -18.57
N GLN A 126 3.99 -27.44 -18.15
CA GLN A 126 4.93 -28.59 -18.25
C GLN A 126 5.06 -29.19 -19.66
N GLY A 127 4.83 -28.37 -20.70
CA GLY A 127 4.90 -28.84 -22.08
C GLY A 127 3.63 -29.46 -22.64
N ASP A 128 2.53 -29.43 -21.89
CA ASP A 128 1.23 -29.91 -22.36
C ASP A 128 0.76 -29.15 -23.60
N VAL A 129 0.04 -29.87 -24.48
CA VAL A 129 -0.65 -29.22 -25.60
C VAL A 129 -1.80 -28.37 -25.12
N GLY A 130 -2.06 -27.25 -25.80
CA GLY A 130 -3.15 -26.36 -25.48
C GLY A 130 -3.28 -25.22 -26.48
N SER A 131 -4.36 -24.48 -26.40
CA SER A 131 -4.54 -23.28 -27.24
C SER A 131 -5.30 -22.19 -26.51
N THR A 132 -5.12 -20.94 -26.95
CA THR A 132 -5.78 -19.78 -26.35
C THR A 132 -6.36 -18.87 -27.42
N ARG A 133 -7.57 -18.35 -27.16
CA ARG A 133 -8.20 -17.35 -28.03
C ARG A 133 -8.87 -16.28 -27.20
N PHE A 134 -8.63 -15.01 -27.53
CA PHE A 134 -9.28 -13.88 -26.92
C PHE A 134 -10.28 -13.28 -27.91
N TYR A 135 -11.48 -13.00 -27.40
CA TYR A 135 -12.51 -12.27 -28.10
C TYR A 135 -12.60 -10.87 -27.53
N LEU A 136 -12.69 -9.86 -28.40
CA LEU A 136 -12.71 -8.46 -28.00
C LEU A 136 -13.87 -7.77 -28.68
N SER A 137 -14.45 -6.80 -27.97
CA SER A 137 -15.38 -5.84 -28.49
C SER A 137 -14.74 -4.45 -28.50
N LEU A 138 -15.15 -3.58 -29.43
CA LEU A 138 -14.81 -2.15 -29.38
C LEU A 138 -15.42 -1.45 -28.17
N GLU A 139 -16.42 -2.07 -27.55
CA GLU A 139 -17.09 -1.58 -26.34
C GLU A 139 -16.38 -1.99 -25.04
N ASP A 140 -15.35 -2.86 -25.11
CA ASP A 140 -14.56 -3.23 -23.95
C ASP A 140 -13.85 -2.02 -23.36
N SER A 141 -13.66 -2.00 -22.03
CA SER A 141 -13.08 -0.87 -21.30
C SER A 141 -11.71 -0.45 -21.83
N LEU A 142 -10.84 -1.40 -22.13
CA LEU A 142 -9.53 -1.15 -22.73
C LEU A 142 -9.64 -0.46 -24.09
N MET A 143 -10.61 -0.89 -24.90
CA MET A 143 -10.80 -0.34 -26.25
C MET A 143 -11.41 1.06 -26.21
N LYS A 144 -12.33 1.35 -25.27
CA LYS A 144 -12.89 2.68 -25.05
C LYS A 144 -11.83 3.73 -24.70
N ILE A 145 -10.84 3.37 -23.92
CA ILE A 145 -9.76 4.27 -23.52
C ILE A 145 -8.87 4.64 -24.72
N PHE A 146 -8.69 3.73 -25.68
CA PHE A 146 -7.71 3.90 -26.77
C PHE A 146 -8.30 3.87 -28.18
N ALA A 147 -9.53 3.44 -28.36
CA ALA A 147 -10.23 3.54 -29.65
C ALA A 147 -10.60 4.99 -29.90
N SER A 148 -9.65 5.77 -30.44
CA SER A 148 -10.00 7.07 -31.00
C SER A 148 -11.06 6.88 -32.08
N GLU A 149 -11.91 7.91 -32.32
CA GLU A 149 -12.88 7.92 -33.41
C GLU A 149 -12.25 7.56 -34.76
N LYS A 150 -10.94 7.83 -34.91
CA LYS A 150 -10.13 7.42 -36.08
C LYS A 150 -10.01 5.91 -36.21
N THR A 151 -9.83 5.18 -35.09
CA THR A 151 -9.72 3.70 -35.09
C THR A 151 -11.06 3.06 -35.40
N ALA A 152 -12.16 3.60 -34.85
CA ALA A 152 -13.52 3.14 -35.14
C ALA A 152 -13.89 3.40 -36.60
N SER A 153 -13.54 4.57 -37.14
CA SER A 153 -13.79 4.93 -38.56
C SER A 153 -12.95 4.07 -39.52
N MET A 154 -11.72 3.74 -39.15
CA MET A 154 -10.84 2.88 -39.93
C MET A 154 -11.35 1.44 -39.97
N MET A 155 -11.90 0.92 -38.86
CA MET A 155 -12.52 -0.41 -38.81
C MET A 155 -13.80 -0.48 -39.65
N LYS A 156 -14.63 0.59 -39.64
CA LYS A 156 -15.77 0.70 -40.55
C LYS A 156 -15.34 0.70 -42.01
N LYS A 157 -14.23 1.37 -42.36
CA LYS A 157 -13.66 1.38 -43.74
C LYS A 157 -13.09 0.02 -44.16
N LEU A 158 -12.65 -0.83 -43.21
CA LEU A 158 -12.21 -2.20 -43.46
C LEU A 158 -13.36 -3.17 -43.71
N GLY A 159 -14.62 -2.68 -43.82
CA GLY A 159 -15.77 -3.47 -44.21
C GLY A 159 -16.34 -4.36 -43.12
N MET A 160 -16.06 -4.07 -41.86
CA MET A 160 -16.64 -4.80 -40.71
C MET A 160 -18.15 -4.66 -40.70
N LYS A 161 -18.84 -5.77 -40.93
CA LYS A 161 -20.31 -5.86 -40.72
C LYS A 161 -20.58 -6.22 -39.26
N GLU A 162 -21.71 -5.80 -38.77
CA GLU A 162 -22.15 -6.10 -37.43
C GLU A 162 -22.26 -7.64 -37.25
N GLY A 163 -21.56 -8.17 -36.27
CA GLY A 163 -21.51 -9.60 -35.97
C GLY A 163 -20.38 -10.40 -36.65
N GLU A 164 -19.56 -9.79 -37.50
CA GLU A 164 -18.36 -10.45 -38.08
C GLU A 164 -17.13 -10.30 -37.18
N ALA A 165 -16.40 -11.41 -36.98
CA ALA A 165 -15.13 -11.41 -36.26
C ALA A 165 -13.96 -11.06 -37.21
N LEU A 166 -13.22 -10.02 -36.88
CA LEU A 166 -12.02 -9.62 -37.62
C LEU A 166 -10.77 -10.20 -36.97
N GLU A 167 -9.99 -11.00 -37.72
CA GLU A 167 -8.66 -11.46 -37.29
C GLU A 167 -7.59 -10.79 -38.15
N HIS A 168 -6.82 -9.89 -37.55
CA HIS A 168 -5.71 -9.24 -38.24
C HIS A 168 -4.53 -8.99 -37.31
N SER A 169 -3.31 -9.24 -37.81
CA SER A 169 -2.06 -9.07 -37.03
C SER A 169 -1.84 -7.64 -36.54
N TRP A 170 -2.27 -6.63 -37.33
CA TRP A 170 -2.25 -5.22 -36.95
C TRP A 170 -3.09 -4.94 -35.70
N LEU A 171 -4.27 -5.58 -35.59
CA LEU A 171 -5.16 -5.42 -34.42
C LEU A 171 -4.46 -5.88 -33.13
N ASN A 172 -3.79 -7.02 -33.17
CA ASN A 172 -3.01 -7.53 -32.04
C ASN A 172 -1.93 -6.54 -31.58
N LYS A 173 -1.24 -5.91 -32.56
CA LYS A 173 -0.21 -4.90 -32.28
C LYS A 173 -0.80 -3.62 -31.65
N THR A 174 -1.95 -3.18 -32.15
CA THR A 174 -2.67 -2.01 -31.62
C THR A 174 -3.12 -2.26 -30.18
N ILE A 175 -3.69 -3.41 -29.89
CA ILE A 175 -4.12 -3.80 -28.55
C ILE A 175 -2.93 -3.86 -27.59
N ALA A 176 -1.82 -4.49 -28.00
CA ALA A 176 -0.60 -4.57 -27.20
C ALA A 176 -0.04 -3.17 -26.88
N ASN A 177 -0.10 -2.23 -27.80
CA ASN A 177 0.31 -0.84 -27.58
C ASN A 177 -0.65 -0.11 -26.64
N ALA A 178 -1.95 -0.37 -26.74
CA ALA A 178 -2.96 0.16 -25.81
C ALA A 178 -2.68 -0.32 -24.38
N GLN A 179 -2.50 -1.63 -24.20
CA GLN A 179 -2.14 -2.20 -22.90
C GLN A 179 -0.85 -1.58 -22.32
N LYS A 180 0.18 -1.42 -23.15
CA LYS A 180 1.43 -0.78 -22.71
C LYS A 180 1.23 0.65 -22.21
N LYS A 181 0.35 1.41 -22.85
CA LYS A 181 0.02 2.78 -22.41
C LYS A 181 -0.72 2.78 -21.06
N VAL A 182 -1.72 1.88 -20.88
CA VAL A 182 -2.43 1.76 -19.59
C VAL A 182 -1.48 1.31 -18.48
N GLU A 183 -0.63 0.31 -18.76
CA GLU A 183 0.41 -0.14 -17.82
C GLU A 183 1.33 1.02 -17.41
N GLY A 184 1.72 1.89 -18.39
CA GLY A 184 2.49 3.11 -18.13
C GLY A 184 1.75 4.10 -17.23
N MET A 185 0.49 4.41 -17.53
CA MET A 185 -0.33 5.31 -16.71
C MET A 185 -0.47 4.80 -15.27
N HIS A 186 -0.73 3.51 -15.09
CA HIS A 186 -0.80 2.91 -13.76
C HIS A 186 0.55 2.88 -13.04
N PHE A 187 1.64 2.68 -13.78
CA PHE A 187 2.98 2.77 -13.22
C PHE A 187 3.28 4.19 -12.72
N ASP A 188 3.02 5.21 -13.54
CA ASP A 188 3.26 6.60 -13.19
C ASP A 188 2.39 7.04 -11.99
N ALA A 189 1.12 6.62 -11.96
CA ALA A 189 0.23 6.87 -10.82
C ALA A 189 0.77 6.24 -9.53
N ARG A 190 1.20 4.97 -9.58
CA ARG A 190 1.80 4.31 -8.40
C ARG A 190 3.12 4.96 -7.99
N LYS A 191 3.99 5.34 -8.95
CA LYS A 191 5.23 6.04 -8.67
C LYS A 191 4.94 7.36 -7.95
N HIS A 192 3.99 8.12 -8.44
CA HIS A 192 3.60 9.38 -7.82
C HIS A 192 3.07 9.20 -6.39
N LEU A 193 2.28 8.15 -6.13
CA LEU A 193 1.85 7.80 -4.77
C LEU A 193 3.02 7.46 -3.85
N LEU A 194 4.01 6.69 -4.35
CA LEU A 194 5.19 6.33 -3.58
C LEU A 194 6.03 7.54 -3.19
N GLU A 195 6.10 8.59 -4.02
CA GLU A 195 6.85 9.81 -3.70
C GLU A 195 6.33 10.53 -2.44
N TYR A 196 5.04 10.40 -2.13
CA TYR A 196 4.43 10.87 -0.88
C TYR A 196 4.62 9.86 0.26
N ASP A 197 4.42 8.58 -0.02
CA ASP A 197 4.50 7.53 0.99
C ASP A 197 5.93 7.37 1.55
N ASP A 198 6.96 7.62 0.74
CA ASP A 198 8.36 7.56 1.16
C ASP A 198 8.65 8.54 2.30
N VAL A 199 8.12 9.78 2.22
CA VAL A 199 8.29 10.80 3.28
C VAL A 199 7.68 10.31 4.60
N ALA A 200 6.43 9.86 4.56
CA ALA A 200 5.76 9.34 5.75
C ALA A 200 6.45 8.08 6.31
N ASN A 201 7.01 7.25 5.43
CA ASN A 201 7.75 6.05 5.82
C ASN A 201 9.09 6.39 6.51
N ASP A 202 9.80 7.40 6.05
CA ASP A 202 11.05 7.83 6.67
C ASP A 202 10.80 8.44 8.05
N GLN A 203 9.77 9.27 8.21
CA GLN A 203 9.34 9.77 9.52
C GLN A 203 8.94 8.62 10.46
N ARG A 204 8.20 7.63 9.95
CA ARG A 204 7.80 6.44 10.70
C ARG A 204 9.01 5.66 11.21
N LYS A 205 10.05 5.50 10.39
CA LYS A 205 11.29 4.82 10.83
C LYS A 205 11.94 5.53 11.99
N VAL A 206 11.99 6.86 11.99
CA VAL A 206 12.53 7.66 13.09
C VAL A 206 11.69 7.45 14.35
N VAL A 207 10.38 7.65 14.28
CA VAL A 207 9.47 7.52 15.43
C VAL A 207 9.47 6.09 16.00
N TYR A 208 9.44 5.08 15.15
CA TYR A 208 9.48 3.69 15.61
C TYR A 208 10.84 3.30 16.18
N GLY A 209 11.93 3.85 15.60
CA GLY A 209 13.27 3.69 16.19
C GLY A 209 13.37 4.30 17.59
N LEU A 210 12.82 5.50 17.79
CA LEU A 210 12.72 6.12 19.12
C LEU A 210 11.86 5.28 20.07
N ARG A 211 10.72 4.79 19.59
CA ARG A 211 9.82 3.95 20.39
C ARG A 211 10.47 2.64 20.80
N ASP A 212 11.17 1.98 19.89
CA ASP A 212 11.89 0.74 20.17
C ASP A 212 13.04 0.98 21.17
N GLU A 213 13.75 2.10 21.05
CA GLU A 213 14.76 2.50 22.03
C GLU A 213 14.16 2.70 23.43
N LEU A 214 13.04 3.43 23.52
CA LEU A 214 12.32 3.66 24.77
C LEU A 214 11.82 2.37 25.41
N MET A 215 11.34 1.41 24.60
CA MET A 215 10.87 0.12 25.10
C MET A 215 12.02 -0.80 25.52
N GLY A 216 13.12 -0.80 24.76
CA GLY A 216 14.23 -1.74 24.96
C GLY A 216 15.18 -1.40 26.10
N LYS A 217 15.30 -0.12 26.46
CA LYS A 217 16.19 0.32 27.54
C LYS A 217 15.47 0.30 28.90
N GLU A 218 16.14 -0.23 29.90
CA GLU A 218 15.65 -0.18 31.30
C GLU A 218 15.90 1.19 31.92
N ASP A 219 17.04 1.83 31.64
CA ASP A 219 17.40 3.16 32.12
C ASP A 219 17.41 4.16 30.97
N LEU A 220 16.59 5.20 31.12
CA LEU A 220 16.44 6.31 30.18
C LEU A 220 16.91 7.65 30.78
N LYS A 221 17.62 7.61 31.92
CA LYS A 221 18.03 8.80 32.66
C LYS A 221 18.84 9.77 31.79
N ASP A 222 19.86 9.26 31.10
CA ASP A 222 20.73 10.10 30.26
C ASP A 222 19.92 10.80 29.13
N ARG A 223 18.96 10.07 28.57
CA ARG A 223 18.10 10.64 27.52
C ARG A 223 17.16 11.71 28.06
N PHE A 224 16.55 11.45 29.21
CA PHE A 224 15.69 12.43 29.88
C PHE A 224 16.49 13.69 30.26
N GLU A 225 17.71 13.53 30.77
CA GLU A 225 18.60 14.65 31.08
C GLU A 225 18.96 15.47 29.85
N LEU A 226 19.21 14.82 28.71
CA LEU A 226 19.49 15.47 27.45
C LEU A 226 18.29 16.29 26.97
N ILE A 227 17.09 15.69 26.91
CA ILE A 227 15.85 16.37 26.52
C ILE A 227 15.62 17.60 27.40
N ARG A 228 15.71 17.42 28.71
CA ARG A 228 15.55 18.52 29.67
C ARG A 228 16.53 19.65 29.40
N TYR A 229 17.81 19.32 29.20
CA TYR A 229 18.84 20.29 28.90
C TYR A 229 18.53 21.09 27.61
N GLU A 230 18.17 20.39 26.54
CA GLU A 230 17.85 21.02 25.26
C GLU A 230 16.60 21.90 25.35
N VAL A 231 15.51 21.42 25.95
CA VAL A 231 14.27 22.20 26.09
C VAL A 231 14.49 23.47 26.92
N ILE A 232 15.19 23.37 28.04
CA ILE A 232 15.46 24.52 28.90
C ILE A 232 16.39 25.51 28.20
N SER A 233 17.41 25.03 27.49
CA SER A 233 18.32 25.89 26.73
C SER A 233 17.59 26.64 25.62
N ASN A 234 16.75 25.95 24.85
CA ASN A 234 15.96 26.56 23.78
C ASN A 234 14.95 27.56 24.33
N LEU A 235 14.27 27.26 25.43
CA LEU A 235 13.36 28.17 26.11
C LEU A 235 14.10 29.44 26.60
N PHE A 236 15.27 29.25 27.19
CA PHE A 236 16.10 30.35 27.65
C PHE A 236 16.54 31.26 26.50
N GLU A 237 17.05 30.69 25.40
CA GLU A 237 17.50 31.42 24.22
C GLU A 237 16.39 32.22 23.53
N GLN A 238 15.14 31.74 23.58
CA GLN A 238 13.99 32.43 23.03
C GLN A 238 13.66 33.75 23.80
N HIS A 239 13.96 33.81 25.11
CA HIS A 239 13.64 34.96 25.97
C HIS A 239 14.85 35.77 26.32
N ILE A 240 16.00 35.15 26.49
CA ILE A 240 17.27 35.78 26.86
C ILE A 240 18.33 35.34 25.83
N SER A 241 18.47 36.15 24.78
CA SER A 241 19.46 35.87 23.74
C SER A 241 20.66 36.79 23.88
N PRO A 242 21.90 36.26 23.85
CA PRO A 242 23.12 37.09 23.85
C PRO A 242 23.26 37.94 22.59
N LEU A 243 22.44 37.72 21.57
CA LEU A 243 22.44 38.48 20.31
C LEU A 243 21.55 39.75 20.37
N VAL A 244 20.79 39.91 21.46
CA VAL A 244 19.83 41.01 21.66
C VAL A 244 20.28 41.83 22.86
N LEU A 245 19.96 43.15 22.89
CA LEU A 245 20.30 44.00 24.02
C LEU A 245 19.59 43.53 25.29
N GLU A 246 20.23 43.64 26.44
CA GLU A 246 19.68 43.21 27.75
C GLU A 246 18.35 43.91 28.07
N GLU A 247 18.11 45.12 27.55
CA GLU A 247 16.85 45.85 27.70
C GLU A 247 15.66 45.22 26.97
N ASP A 248 15.95 44.43 25.95
CA ASP A 248 14.93 43.72 25.11
C ASP A 248 14.69 42.27 25.56
N TRP A 249 15.33 41.80 26.64
CA TRP A 249 15.11 40.46 27.16
C TRP A 249 13.77 40.33 27.88
N ASP A 250 13.03 39.28 27.53
CA ASP A 250 11.76 38.97 28.19
C ASP A 250 11.96 38.09 29.44
N VAL A 251 12.61 38.69 30.44
CA VAL A 251 12.94 38.02 31.72
C VAL A 251 11.68 37.66 32.50
N GLU A 252 10.64 38.53 32.47
CA GLU A 252 9.39 38.33 33.19
C GLU A 252 8.58 37.19 32.55
N GLY A 253 8.54 37.13 31.22
CA GLY A 253 7.88 36.02 30.49
C GLY A 253 8.55 34.69 30.78
N LEU A 254 9.89 34.62 30.75
CA LEU A 254 10.61 33.39 31.09
C LEU A 254 10.32 32.95 32.55
N GLN A 255 10.38 33.88 33.51
CA GLN A 255 10.12 33.57 34.92
C GLN A 255 8.69 33.02 35.12
N LEU A 256 7.71 33.60 34.42
CA LEU A 256 6.34 33.16 34.46
C LEU A 256 6.17 31.71 33.90
N ILE A 257 6.79 31.43 32.75
CA ILE A 257 6.76 30.10 32.15
C ILE A 257 7.40 29.03 33.06
N LEU A 258 8.56 29.37 33.66
CA LEU A 258 9.26 28.46 34.57
C LEU A 258 8.40 28.16 35.82
N LEU A 259 7.65 29.14 36.30
CA LEU A 259 6.76 28.95 37.45
C LEU A 259 5.50 28.20 37.09
N GLU A 260 4.76 28.64 36.07
CA GLU A 260 3.42 28.08 35.73
C GLU A 260 3.51 26.72 35.05
N SER A 261 4.43 26.56 34.08
CA SER A 261 4.52 25.33 33.30
C SER A 261 5.38 24.26 33.98
N TYR A 262 6.43 24.67 34.67
CA TYR A 262 7.39 23.75 35.26
C TYR A 262 7.43 23.74 36.79
N GLY A 263 6.68 24.63 37.45
CA GLY A 263 6.62 24.68 38.91
C GLY A 263 7.94 25.08 39.59
N THR A 264 8.81 25.75 38.85
CA THR A 264 10.15 26.12 39.33
C THR A 264 10.22 27.64 39.50
N ASP A 265 10.27 28.09 40.76
CA ASP A 265 10.38 29.51 41.10
C ASP A 265 11.86 29.94 41.18
N ILE A 266 12.32 30.72 40.22
CA ILE A 266 13.67 31.25 40.14
C ILE A 266 13.58 32.77 39.98
N PRO A 267 14.18 33.57 40.87
CA PRO A 267 14.09 35.05 40.84
C PRO A 267 15.03 35.61 39.75
N LEU A 268 14.71 35.40 38.47
CA LEU A 268 15.54 35.78 37.33
C LEU A 268 15.78 37.28 37.26
N LYS A 269 14.78 38.10 37.50
CA LYS A 269 14.90 39.57 37.48
C LYS A 269 15.99 40.06 38.42
N GLY A 270 16.03 39.51 39.65
CA GLY A 270 17.05 39.88 40.61
C GLY A 270 18.47 39.41 40.24
N MET A 271 18.63 38.45 39.34
CA MET A 271 19.90 37.97 38.84
C MET A 271 20.39 38.85 37.70
N VAL A 272 19.52 39.23 36.79
CA VAL A 272 19.81 40.16 35.67
C VAL A 272 20.14 41.53 36.21
N ASP A 273 19.37 42.09 37.15
CA ASP A 273 19.62 43.38 37.78
C ASP A 273 20.98 43.46 38.48
N LYS A 274 21.53 42.34 38.93
CA LYS A 274 22.85 42.22 39.52
C LYS A 274 23.97 42.04 38.49
N GLY A 275 23.68 42.09 37.20
CA GLY A 275 24.65 41.91 36.12
C GLY A 275 25.25 40.50 36.10
N MET A 276 24.44 39.45 36.42
CA MET A 276 24.93 38.09 36.35
C MET A 276 25.10 37.67 34.91
N ASP A 277 26.18 36.97 34.61
CA ASP A 277 26.50 36.45 33.31
C ASP A 277 25.42 35.47 32.83
N VAL A 278 25.04 35.57 31.55
CA VAL A 278 23.97 34.77 30.88
C VAL A 278 24.18 33.29 31.08
N ASP A 279 25.42 32.81 30.88
CA ASP A 279 25.76 31.40 31.05
C ASP A 279 25.57 30.90 32.50
N LYS A 280 25.79 31.79 33.48
CA LYS A 280 25.57 31.48 34.89
C LYS A 280 24.09 31.40 35.23
N ILE A 281 23.26 32.27 34.64
CA ILE A 281 21.82 32.25 34.81
C ILE A 281 21.26 30.93 34.26
N LEU A 282 21.63 30.55 33.03
CA LEU A 282 21.21 29.28 32.42
C LEU A 282 21.61 28.08 33.27
N LYS A 283 22.86 28.02 33.76
CA LYS A 283 23.33 26.95 34.64
C LYS A 283 22.55 26.85 35.94
N MET A 284 22.16 28.00 36.51
CA MET A 284 21.33 28.03 37.72
C MET A 284 19.92 27.49 37.46
N ILE A 285 19.30 27.84 36.32
CA ILE A 285 18.02 27.29 35.94
C ILE A 285 18.12 25.78 35.77
N GLN A 286 19.08 25.30 35.02
CA GLN A 286 19.32 23.87 34.79
C GLN A 286 19.55 23.11 36.12
N SER A 287 20.37 23.65 37.03
CA SER A 287 20.61 23.03 38.34
C SER A 287 19.37 23.02 39.24
N GLY A 288 18.49 24.03 39.14
CA GLY A 288 17.18 24.03 39.81
C GLY A 288 16.28 22.85 39.37
N PHE A 289 16.22 22.61 38.06
CA PHE A 289 15.46 21.49 37.50
C PHE A 289 16.07 20.15 37.92
N VAL A 290 17.39 19.99 37.88
CA VAL A 290 18.06 18.76 38.35
C VAL A 290 17.71 18.51 39.81
N SER A 291 17.84 19.52 40.67
CA SER A 291 17.57 19.38 42.10
C SER A 291 16.09 19.01 42.39
N SER A 292 15.17 19.62 41.63
CA SER A 292 13.73 19.29 41.73
C SER A 292 13.45 17.83 41.32
N HIS A 293 14.06 17.38 40.22
CA HIS A 293 13.92 16.01 39.74
C HIS A 293 14.52 15.00 40.71
N GLU A 294 15.72 15.24 41.23
CA GLU A 294 16.35 14.38 42.23
C GLU A 294 15.56 14.30 43.55
N ALA A 295 14.89 15.40 43.94
CA ALA A 295 13.98 15.40 45.08
C ALA A 295 12.76 14.49 44.84
N LYS A 296 12.18 14.51 43.65
CA LYS A 296 11.09 13.61 43.26
C LYS A 296 11.56 12.14 43.24
N GLU A 297 12.73 11.89 42.66
CA GLU A 297 13.34 10.52 42.61
C GLU A 297 13.60 9.97 43.99
N ARG A 298 14.10 10.77 44.92
CA ARG A 298 14.30 10.37 46.32
C ARG A 298 13.00 9.98 47.04
N ASN A 299 11.92 10.66 46.72
CA ASN A 299 10.60 10.42 47.32
C ASN A 299 9.91 9.18 46.76
N LEU A 300 10.04 8.92 45.47
CA LEU A 300 9.32 7.85 44.73
C LEU A 300 10.15 6.55 44.65
N GLY A 301 11.46 6.66 44.78
CA GLY A 301 12.38 5.58 44.48
C GLY A 301 12.78 5.53 43.00
N SER A 302 14.05 5.14 42.75
CA SER A 302 14.63 5.20 41.40
C SER A 302 13.91 4.30 40.39
N GLU A 303 13.53 3.08 40.75
CA GLU A 303 12.82 2.14 39.88
C GLU A 303 11.45 2.66 39.44
N THR A 304 10.68 3.19 40.39
CA THR A 304 9.35 3.79 40.11
C THR A 304 9.51 5.01 39.20
N MET A 305 10.54 5.82 39.45
CA MET A 305 10.80 7.02 38.65
C MET A 305 11.17 6.66 37.21
N ARG A 306 12.03 5.66 36.96
CA ARG A 306 12.36 5.16 35.60
C ARG A 306 11.13 4.63 34.88
N THR A 307 10.27 3.91 35.58
CA THR A 307 9.00 3.41 35.01
C THR A 307 8.06 4.56 34.61
N PHE A 308 7.97 5.58 35.46
CA PHE A 308 7.15 6.75 35.19
C PHE A 308 7.68 7.57 33.99
N GLU A 309 8.96 7.88 33.96
CA GLU A 309 9.61 8.58 32.84
C GLU A 309 9.36 7.86 31.51
N LYS A 310 9.58 6.56 31.50
CA LYS A 310 9.32 5.72 30.32
C LYS A 310 7.86 5.79 29.86
N ALA A 311 6.93 5.75 30.81
CA ALA A 311 5.48 5.82 30.50
C ALA A 311 5.11 7.19 29.93
N VAL A 312 5.65 8.27 30.47
CA VAL A 312 5.42 9.64 29.96
C VAL A 312 5.99 9.81 28.55
N MET A 313 7.24 9.40 28.33
CA MET A 313 7.87 9.47 27.01
C MET A 313 7.12 8.70 25.94
N LEU A 314 6.70 7.47 26.24
CA LEU A 314 5.92 6.64 25.31
C LEU A 314 4.55 7.23 25.03
N ARG A 315 3.90 7.79 26.06
CA ARG A 315 2.59 8.43 25.92
C ARG A 315 2.66 9.68 25.04
N ALA A 316 3.62 10.56 25.30
CA ALA A 316 3.84 11.77 24.50
C ALA A 316 4.14 11.40 23.03
N LEU A 317 5.07 10.47 22.80
CA LEU A 317 5.42 10.00 21.47
C LEU A 317 4.21 9.43 20.72
N ASP A 318 3.44 8.51 21.34
CA ASP A 318 2.31 7.86 20.70
C ASP A 318 1.14 8.84 20.45
N HIS A 319 0.95 9.82 21.35
CA HIS A 319 -0.11 10.83 21.22
C HIS A 319 0.16 11.77 20.04
N HIS A 320 1.29 12.45 20.06
CA HIS A 320 1.65 13.42 19.03
C HIS A 320 1.90 12.77 17.66
N TRP A 321 2.43 11.55 17.64
CA TRP A 321 2.56 10.80 16.38
C TRP A 321 1.21 10.53 15.70
N LYS A 322 0.16 10.19 16.45
CA LYS A 322 -1.18 9.99 15.89
C LYS A 322 -1.76 11.28 15.34
N GLU A 323 -1.59 12.39 16.04
CA GLU A 323 -2.03 13.70 15.57
C GLU A 323 -1.28 14.12 14.30
N HIS A 324 0.04 13.94 14.28
CA HIS A 324 0.87 14.23 13.13
C HIS A 324 0.44 13.45 11.88
N LEU A 325 0.13 12.17 12.01
CA LEU A 325 -0.38 11.38 10.90
C LEU A 325 -1.68 11.95 10.30
N ALA A 326 -2.58 12.45 11.14
CA ALA A 326 -3.82 13.08 10.68
C ALA A 326 -3.54 14.39 9.92
N VAL A 327 -2.62 15.21 10.41
CA VAL A 327 -2.24 16.47 9.76
C VAL A 327 -1.48 16.21 8.46
N MET A 328 -0.62 15.19 8.41
CA MET A 328 0.07 14.75 7.18
C MET A 328 -0.92 14.30 6.11
N ASP A 329 -2.01 13.65 6.50
CA ASP A 329 -3.05 13.22 5.55
C ASP A 329 -3.81 14.43 4.98
N GLN A 330 -4.08 15.45 5.78
CA GLN A 330 -4.65 16.71 5.32
C GLN A 330 -3.71 17.47 4.38
N LEU A 331 -2.41 17.52 4.70
CA LEU A 331 -1.40 18.10 3.84
C LEU A 331 -1.36 17.41 2.47
N ARG A 332 -1.37 16.07 2.46
CA ARG A 332 -1.39 15.26 1.23
C ARG A 332 -2.59 15.58 0.34
N GLN A 333 -3.77 15.80 0.92
CA GLN A 333 -4.98 16.15 0.18
C GLN A 333 -4.92 17.56 -0.40
N SER A 334 -4.35 18.51 0.35
CA SER A 334 -4.33 19.94 0.00
C SER A 334 -3.17 20.34 -0.89
N VAL A 335 -2.03 19.63 -0.83
CA VAL A 335 -0.79 20.03 -1.51
C VAL A 335 -0.91 20.11 -3.04
N ASN A 336 -1.81 19.31 -3.63
CA ASN A 336 -2.07 19.36 -5.06
C ASN A 336 -2.57 20.74 -5.55
N LEU A 337 -3.23 21.51 -4.67
CA LEU A 337 -3.67 22.87 -4.96
C LEU A 337 -2.48 23.84 -5.16
N ARG A 338 -1.30 23.53 -4.60
CA ARG A 338 -0.07 24.31 -4.81
C ARG A 338 0.37 24.32 -6.27
N GLY A 339 -0.03 23.31 -7.06
CA GLY A 339 0.22 23.25 -8.50
C GLY A 339 -0.37 24.44 -9.28
N TYR A 340 -1.49 25.01 -8.83
CA TYR A 340 -2.06 26.22 -9.43
C TYR A 340 -1.12 27.45 -9.28
N GLY A 341 -0.27 27.47 -8.24
CA GLY A 341 0.76 28.49 -8.01
C GLY A 341 2.09 28.18 -8.72
N GLN A 342 2.12 27.30 -9.71
CA GLN A 342 3.33 26.88 -10.44
C GLN A 342 4.41 26.23 -9.56
N LYS A 343 4.06 25.77 -8.36
CA LYS A 343 4.95 25.03 -7.47
C LYS A 343 4.83 23.53 -7.71
N ASN A 344 5.92 22.81 -7.54
CA ASN A 344 5.90 21.35 -7.61
C ASN A 344 5.27 20.78 -6.33
N PRO A 345 4.09 20.13 -6.40
CA PRO A 345 3.38 19.65 -5.20
C PRO A 345 4.20 18.67 -4.37
N VAL A 346 5.01 17.80 -4.99
CA VAL A 346 5.85 16.84 -4.27
C VAL A 346 6.96 17.54 -3.49
N GLN A 347 7.58 18.56 -4.05
CA GLN A 347 8.61 19.32 -3.36
C GLN A 347 8.04 20.12 -2.19
N GLU A 348 6.90 20.79 -2.38
CA GLU A 348 6.21 21.50 -1.30
C GLU A 348 5.79 20.54 -0.19
N TYR A 349 5.26 19.35 -0.54
CA TYR A 349 4.92 18.32 0.43
C TYR A 349 6.13 17.89 1.26
N LYS A 350 7.28 17.64 0.62
CA LYS A 350 8.52 17.28 1.32
C LYS A 350 8.99 18.37 2.28
N ARG A 351 8.92 19.63 1.85
CA ARG A 351 9.33 20.76 2.67
C ARG A 351 8.40 20.96 3.86
N GLU A 352 7.08 21.09 3.61
CA GLU A 352 6.10 21.33 4.66
C GLU A 352 6.06 20.15 5.67
N SER A 353 6.14 18.91 5.18
CA SER A 353 6.17 17.72 6.05
C SER A 353 7.44 17.60 6.89
N PHE A 354 8.58 18.11 6.41
CA PHE A 354 9.81 18.18 7.20
C PHE A 354 9.69 19.21 8.32
N GLU A 355 9.19 20.42 8.01
CA GLU A 355 8.92 21.48 9.00
C GLU A 355 8.00 20.96 10.10
N MET A 356 6.85 20.36 9.72
CA MET A 356 5.89 19.79 10.65
C MET A 356 6.46 18.63 11.50
N PHE A 357 7.34 17.82 10.92
CA PHE A 357 7.99 16.73 11.65
C PHE A 357 9.01 17.23 12.67
N THR A 358 9.71 18.30 12.36
CA THR A 358 10.62 18.98 13.32
C THR A 358 9.81 19.54 14.49
N GLU A 359 8.72 20.26 14.21
CA GLU A 359 7.79 20.78 15.23
C GLU A 359 7.20 19.66 16.11
N LEU A 360 6.89 18.50 15.51
CA LEU A 360 6.43 17.33 16.25
C LEU A 360 7.47 16.87 17.29
N LEU A 361 8.73 16.72 16.88
CA LEU A 361 9.80 16.27 17.78
C LEU A 361 10.04 17.27 18.91
N ASP A 362 10.01 18.56 18.60
CA ASP A 362 10.13 19.64 19.59
C ASP A 362 8.96 19.62 20.58
N THR A 363 7.73 19.45 20.10
CA THR A 363 6.53 19.35 20.93
C THR A 363 6.60 18.15 21.88
N ILE A 364 7.04 17.00 21.38
CA ILE A 364 7.23 15.79 22.20
C ILE A 364 8.26 16.06 23.30
N ASN A 365 9.39 16.68 22.96
CA ASN A 365 10.43 16.99 23.93
C ASN A 365 9.96 17.99 25.01
N ILE A 366 9.12 18.96 24.63
CA ILE A 366 8.55 19.95 25.56
C ILE A 366 7.54 19.30 26.52
N GLU A 367 6.73 18.34 26.05
CA GLU A 367 5.76 17.64 26.89
C GLU A 367 6.41 16.69 27.90
N ILE A 368 7.55 16.09 27.55
CA ILE A 368 8.33 15.19 28.43
C ILE A 368 8.97 15.98 29.56
#